data_87e0d2aac7baecf28b651881ee2ee024
#
_entry.id   87e0d2aac7baecf28b651881ee2ee024
#
_cell.length_a   1.000
_cell.length_b   1.000
_cell.length_c   1.000
_cell.angle_alpha   90.00
_cell.angle_beta   90.00
_cell.angle_gamma   90.00
#
_symmetry.space_group_name_H-M   'P 1'
#
loop_
_entity.id
_entity.type
_entity.pdbx_description
1 polymer ?
#
loop_
_entity_poly.entity_id
_entity_poly.type
_entity_poly.pdbx_seq_one_letter_code
_entity_poly.pdbx_strand_id
1 'polypeptide(L)'
;MTTWPAAAALWALAYGLLALYWSAGGAGFPFGAADPDPGIDKGMSILGGAHQASAAPVIAVCAMAATVLAGLLAVRTWPGRAGAALEAIAWAVALVLGIVLPDYRPLVAVGHLPVLLAGKPFGWPEDVTIASQVPWPVVNQFICILGGILFAVAALAHRRTRTGACAACGHSGRDHDPARWGAVAVWIAAGVPVLYATTRWAWALGVPFGFSAAELRQMDQELPGIWWVGAAMGSMGLIGSVLTVGLIRPWGEAFPRWIPVLRGRRVPVALAVVPAMAVAMLVTSAGLMFARALYVNPSMGNWAAMGPSLLWPVWGAALAVAAVAYRLRRQTPCARCGDSQSGRGTAPHLPLSSGARAASHNPASAHPGHARHRP
;
A
#
# COMPACT_ATOMS: atom_id res chain seq x y z
N MET A 1 10.44 -20.14 -6.89
CA MET A 1 9.43 -19.70 -5.92
C MET A 1 9.97 -19.56 -4.49
N THR A 2 11.17 -20.00 -4.23
CA THR A 2 11.86 -19.95 -2.92
C THR A 2 12.54 -18.63 -2.60
N THR A 3 12.63 -17.71 -3.57
CA THR A 3 13.40 -16.46 -3.45
C THR A 3 12.84 -15.49 -2.39
N TRP A 4 11.51 -15.30 -2.32
CA TRP A 4 10.90 -14.35 -1.39
C TRP A 4 10.95 -14.80 0.08
N PRO A 5 10.60 -16.06 0.42
CA PRO A 5 10.80 -16.55 1.77
C PRO A 5 12.28 -16.56 2.19
N ALA A 6 13.21 -16.87 1.26
CA ALA A 6 14.65 -16.81 1.53
C ALA A 6 15.11 -15.37 1.80
N ALA A 7 14.61 -14.39 1.06
CA ALA A 7 14.89 -12.97 1.31
C ALA A 7 14.35 -12.52 2.67
N ALA A 8 13.15 -12.96 3.06
CA ALA A 8 12.59 -12.68 4.38
C ALA A 8 13.44 -13.32 5.50
N ALA A 9 13.93 -14.56 5.31
CA ALA A 9 14.80 -15.23 6.25
C ALA A 9 16.15 -14.50 6.41
N LEU A 10 16.76 -14.08 5.30
CA LEU A 10 18.01 -13.32 5.32
C LEU A 10 17.84 -11.98 6.04
N TRP A 11 16.76 -11.25 5.75
CA TRP A 11 16.44 -10.00 6.44
C TRP A 11 16.26 -10.22 7.95
N ALA A 12 15.46 -11.22 8.34
CA ALA A 12 15.18 -11.53 9.74
C ALA A 12 16.46 -11.97 10.49
N LEU A 13 17.32 -12.77 9.85
CA LEU A 13 18.61 -13.17 10.40
C LEU A 13 19.53 -11.96 10.61
N ALA A 14 19.66 -11.09 9.59
CA ALA A 14 20.50 -9.90 9.70
C ALA A 14 20.00 -8.95 10.80
N TYR A 15 18.69 -8.74 10.89
CA TYR A 15 18.10 -7.93 11.95
C TYR A 15 18.22 -8.59 13.33
N GLY A 16 18.11 -9.91 13.40
CA GLY A 16 18.33 -10.68 14.62
C GLY A 16 19.78 -10.58 15.13
N LEU A 17 20.77 -10.67 14.25
CA LEU A 17 22.18 -10.46 14.60
C LEU A 17 22.43 -9.04 15.09
N LEU A 18 21.82 -8.03 14.47
CA LEU A 18 21.88 -6.64 14.93
C LEU A 18 21.24 -6.49 16.32
N ALA A 19 20.11 -7.14 16.57
CA ALA A 19 19.46 -7.13 17.88
C ALA A 19 20.28 -7.85 18.95
N LEU A 20 20.99 -8.94 18.60
CA LEU A 20 21.96 -9.58 19.48
C LEU A 20 23.14 -8.66 19.83
N TYR A 21 23.66 -7.91 18.87
CA TYR A 21 24.69 -6.89 19.10
C TYR A 21 24.19 -5.82 20.10
N TRP A 22 22.96 -5.34 19.95
CA TRP A 22 22.36 -4.42 20.93
C TRP A 22 22.15 -5.08 22.30
N SER A 23 21.80 -6.36 22.35
CA SER A 23 21.63 -7.12 23.59
C SER A 23 22.94 -7.25 24.36
N ALA A 24 24.09 -7.25 23.67
CA ALA A 24 25.41 -7.23 24.25
C ALA A 24 25.90 -5.82 24.65
N GLY A 25 25.03 -4.81 24.61
CA GLY A 25 25.38 -3.42 24.94
C GLY A 25 25.93 -2.61 23.78
N GLY A 26 25.82 -3.11 22.54
CA GLY A 26 26.25 -2.41 21.34
C GLY A 26 25.51 -1.09 21.13
N ALA A 27 26.17 -0.10 20.56
CA ALA A 27 25.62 1.23 20.32
C ALA A 27 24.58 1.24 19.20
N GLY A 28 23.77 2.31 19.11
CA GLY A 28 22.84 2.53 18.01
C GLY A 28 21.51 1.81 18.16
N PHE A 29 21.07 1.48 19.37
CA PHE A 29 19.71 1.02 19.62
C PHE A 29 18.72 2.11 19.25
N PRO A 30 17.70 1.82 18.36
CA PRO A 30 16.94 2.90 17.72
C PRO A 30 15.63 3.27 18.42
N PHE A 31 15.37 2.74 19.64
CA PHE A 31 14.09 2.89 20.32
C PHE A 31 14.23 3.53 21.70
N GLY A 32 13.10 4.04 22.20
CA GLY A 32 12.96 4.53 23.56
C GLY A 32 13.86 5.72 23.88
N ALA A 33 14.57 5.66 25.01
CA ALA A 33 15.46 6.74 25.48
C ALA A 33 16.68 6.97 24.56
N ALA A 34 17.01 6.02 23.69
CA ALA A 34 18.09 6.16 22.71
C ALA A 34 17.64 6.86 21.41
N ASP A 35 16.35 7.12 21.25
CA ASP A 35 15.81 7.90 20.14
C ASP A 35 16.03 9.40 20.41
N PRO A 36 16.82 10.10 19.58
CA PRO A 36 17.17 11.49 19.81
C PRO A 36 16.07 12.50 19.43
N ASP A 37 14.90 12.02 18.94
CA ASP A 37 13.84 12.92 18.52
C ASP A 37 13.07 13.45 19.75
N PRO A 38 13.29 14.72 20.15
CA PRO A 38 12.65 15.32 21.32
C PRO A 38 11.15 15.60 21.12
N GLY A 39 10.66 15.53 19.86
CA GLY A 39 9.26 15.83 19.50
C GLY A 39 8.31 14.64 19.67
N ILE A 40 8.83 13.44 19.98
CA ILE A 40 7.99 12.27 20.20
C ILE A 40 7.75 12.11 21.69
N ASP A 41 6.52 12.35 22.11
CA ASP A 41 6.05 11.88 23.41
C ASP A 41 6.25 10.34 23.47
N LYS A 42 6.89 9.87 24.56
CA LYS A 42 7.20 8.44 24.78
C LYS A 42 5.97 7.54 24.65
N GLY A 43 4.77 8.09 24.82
CA GLY A 43 3.49 7.41 24.59
C GLY A 43 3.12 7.21 23.12
N MET A 44 3.67 7.99 22.19
CA MET A 44 3.28 7.92 20.77
C MET A 44 3.90 6.72 20.04
N SER A 45 5.15 6.35 20.31
CA SER A 45 5.76 5.15 19.72
C SER A 45 5.54 3.91 20.59
N ILE A 46 5.21 2.76 19.99
CA ILE A 46 5.02 1.48 20.73
C ILE A 46 6.24 1.12 21.56
N LEU A 47 7.42 1.40 21.04
CA LEU A 47 8.70 1.17 21.71
C LEU A 47 9.27 2.46 22.33
N GLY A 48 8.45 3.51 22.49
CA GLY A 48 8.88 4.79 23.06
C GLY A 48 9.38 4.71 24.51
N GLY A 49 8.88 3.74 25.28
CA GLY A 49 9.36 3.43 26.63
C GLY A 49 10.39 2.30 26.70
N ALA A 50 10.89 1.80 25.56
CA ALA A 50 11.79 0.67 25.54
C ALA A 50 13.18 1.02 26.08
N HIS A 51 13.72 0.16 26.95
CA HIS A 51 15.12 0.20 27.38
C HIS A 51 15.92 -0.87 26.62
N GLN A 52 17.11 -0.51 26.14
CA GLN A 52 17.96 -1.42 25.37
C GLN A 52 18.17 -2.77 26.07
N ALA A 53 18.47 -2.74 27.37
CA ALA A 53 18.76 -3.96 28.15
C ALA A 53 17.60 -4.98 28.18
N SER A 54 16.33 -4.51 28.12
CA SER A 54 15.17 -5.40 28.16
C SER A 54 14.58 -5.66 26.78
N ALA A 55 14.55 -4.64 25.90
CA ALA A 55 13.90 -4.76 24.61
C ALA A 55 14.78 -5.46 23.55
N ALA A 56 16.09 -5.22 23.55
CA ALA A 56 16.96 -5.81 22.53
C ALA A 56 16.99 -7.36 22.57
N PRO A 57 17.07 -8.03 23.75
CA PRO A 57 16.96 -9.50 23.79
C PRO A 57 15.62 -10.02 23.26
N VAL A 58 14.52 -9.34 23.58
CA VAL A 58 13.18 -9.73 23.09
C VAL A 58 13.12 -9.60 21.56
N ILE A 59 13.62 -8.48 21.02
CA ILE A 59 13.68 -8.27 19.57
C ILE A 59 14.55 -9.36 18.91
N ALA A 60 15.68 -9.72 19.51
CA ALA A 60 16.55 -10.78 19.00
C ALA A 60 15.83 -12.12 18.94
N VAL A 61 15.14 -12.53 20.00
CA VAL A 61 14.35 -13.78 20.04
C VAL A 61 13.23 -13.75 18.99
N CYS A 62 12.50 -12.66 18.89
CA CYS A 62 11.44 -12.50 17.88
C CYS A 62 11.99 -12.58 16.44
N ALA A 63 13.13 -11.95 16.17
CA ALA A 63 13.76 -11.97 14.85
C ALA A 63 14.31 -13.35 14.50
N MET A 64 14.88 -14.08 15.46
CA MET A 64 15.32 -15.47 15.27
C MET A 64 14.12 -16.39 15.00
N ALA A 65 13.02 -16.24 15.74
CA ALA A 65 11.78 -16.97 15.47
C ALA A 65 11.21 -16.65 14.07
N ALA A 66 11.27 -15.39 13.66
CA ALA A 66 10.87 -14.96 12.32
C ALA A 66 11.79 -15.56 11.23
N THR A 67 13.09 -15.72 11.51
CA THR A 67 14.04 -16.42 10.62
C THR A 67 13.63 -17.88 10.42
N VAL A 68 13.30 -18.58 11.50
CA VAL A 68 12.83 -19.98 11.45
C VAL A 68 11.53 -20.07 10.66
N LEU A 69 10.56 -19.17 10.92
CA LEU A 69 9.30 -19.10 10.19
C LEU A 69 9.52 -18.93 8.68
N ALA A 70 10.35 -17.97 8.28
CA ALA A 70 10.65 -17.74 6.88
C ALA A 70 11.39 -18.93 6.24
N GLY A 71 12.28 -19.59 6.98
CA GLY A 71 12.94 -20.84 6.59
C GLY A 71 11.94 -21.98 6.34
N LEU A 72 10.97 -22.17 7.24
CA LEU A 72 9.90 -23.17 7.08
C LEU A 72 9.07 -22.92 5.83
N LEU A 73 8.76 -21.63 5.52
CA LEU A 73 8.04 -21.25 4.30
C LEU A 73 8.90 -21.43 3.03
N ALA A 74 10.24 -21.40 3.14
CA ALA A 74 11.16 -21.55 2.02
C ALA A 74 11.37 -23.02 1.63
N VAL A 75 11.44 -23.93 2.62
CA VAL A 75 11.86 -25.33 2.41
C VAL A 75 10.75 -26.17 1.80
N ARG A 76 9.52 -26.03 2.24
CA ARG A 76 8.39 -26.84 1.73
C ARG A 76 7.05 -26.13 1.82
N THR A 77 6.11 -26.57 0.98
CA THR A 77 4.70 -26.23 1.10
C THR A 77 4.04 -27.09 2.18
N TRP A 78 3.48 -26.41 3.16
CA TRP A 78 2.77 -27.05 4.26
C TRP A 78 1.28 -27.15 3.91
N PRO A 79 0.70 -28.37 3.85
CA PRO A 79 -0.72 -28.53 3.53
C PRO A 79 -1.62 -28.28 4.77
N GLY A 80 -2.91 -28.09 4.50
CA GLY A 80 -3.95 -28.06 5.53
C GLY A 80 -3.81 -26.94 6.56
N ARG A 81 -4.12 -27.23 7.82
CA ARG A 81 -4.14 -26.28 8.93
C ARG A 81 -2.77 -25.74 9.29
N ALA A 82 -1.73 -26.57 9.22
CA ALA A 82 -0.37 -26.17 9.52
C ALA A 82 0.11 -25.07 8.55
N GLY A 83 -0.10 -25.25 7.25
CA GLY A 83 0.25 -24.23 6.26
C GLY A 83 -0.55 -22.94 6.42
N ALA A 84 -1.83 -23.03 6.81
CA ALA A 84 -2.65 -21.86 7.09
C ALA A 84 -2.17 -21.10 8.34
N ALA A 85 -1.73 -21.81 9.38
CA ALA A 85 -1.18 -21.20 10.59
C ALA A 85 0.14 -20.48 10.33
N LEU A 86 1.07 -21.11 9.59
CA LEU A 86 2.34 -20.47 9.20
C LEU A 86 2.10 -19.22 8.35
N GLU A 87 1.14 -19.27 7.40
CA GLU A 87 0.72 -18.13 6.60
C GLU A 87 0.17 -17.01 7.49
N ALA A 88 -0.70 -17.33 8.45
CA ALA A 88 -1.29 -16.35 9.38
C ALA A 88 -0.22 -15.69 10.26
N ILE A 89 0.75 -16.45 10.77
CA ILE A 89 1.88 -15.93 11.56
C ILE A 89 2.74 -15.02 10.68
N ALA A 90 3.02 -15.39 9.43
CA ALA A 90 3.79 -14.55 8.51
C ALA A 90 3.07 -13.22 8.21
N TRP A 91 1.75 -13.24 8.06
CA TRP A 91 0.94 -12.03 7.95
C TRP A 91 0.97 -11.20 9.23
N ALA A 92 0.91 -11.82 10.40
CA ALA A 92 1.02 -11.10 11.67
C ALA A 92 2.39 -10.41 11.80
N VAL A 93 3.49 -11.08 11.46
CA VAL A 93 4.84 -10.48 11.40
C VAL A 93 4.88 -9.32 10.41
N ALA A 94 4.30 -9.49 9.21
CA ALA A 94 4.24 -8.45 8.19
C ALA A 94 3.49 -7.20 8.69
N LEU A 95 2.35 -7.38 9.35
CA LEU A 95 1.55 -6.29 9.92
C LEU A 95 2.28 -5.58 11.07
N VAL A 96 2.91 -6.34 11.97
CA VAL A 96 3.67 -5.76 13.08
C VAL A 96 4.82 -4.93 12.56
N LEU A 97 5.65 -5.47 11.69
CA LEU A 97 6.83 -4.78 11.16
C LEU A 97 6.47 -3.62 10.24
N GLY A 98 5.45 -3.77 9.39
CA GLY A 98 5.11 -2.79 8.36
C GLY A 98 4.14 -1.69 8.80
N ILE A 99 3.33 -1.95 9.84
CA ILE A 99 2.23 -1.05 10.21
C ILE A 99 2.24 -0.69 11.69
N VAL A 100 2.49 -1.67 12.60
CA VAL A 100 2.33 -1.45 14.03
C VAL A 100 3.54 -0.79 14.66
N LEU A 101 4.75 -1.21 14.28
CA LEU A 101 6.01 -0.65 14.80
C LEU A 101 6.33 0.74 14.27
N PRO A 102 6.18 1.05 12.97
CA PRO A 102 6.46 2.39 12.49
C PRO A 102 5.49 3.43 13.08
N ASP A 103 5.97 4.65 13.23
CA ASP A 103 5.19 5.82 13.63
C ASP A 103 4.93 6.75 12.42
N TYR A 104 4.62 8.03 12.67
CA TYR A 104 4.35 9.01 11.62
C TYR A 104 5.59 9.49 10.85
N ARG A 105 6.81 9.33 11.40
CA ARG A 105 8.05 9.89 10.85
C ARG A 105 8.40 9.39 9.45
N PRO A 106 8.24 8.10 9.09
CA PRO A 106 8.41 7.66 7.71
C PRO A 106 7.46 8.37 6.72
N LEU A 107 6.21 8.66 7.14
CA LEU A 107 5.25 9.40 6.32
C LEU A 107 5.72 10.85 6.10
N VAL A 108 6.19 11.51 7.17
CA VAL A 108 6.73 12.87 7.09
C VAL A 108 7.98 12.91 6.21
N ALA A 109 8.91 11.98 6.39
CA ALA A 109 10.13 11.89 5.58
C ALA A 109 9.81 11.73 4.08
N VAL A 110 8.87 10.85 3.73
CA VAL A 110 8.44 10.67 2.33
C VAL A 110 7.68 11.89 1.81
N GLY A 111 6.85 12.53 2.64
CA GLY A 111 6.09 13.73 2.27
C GLY A 111 6.99 14.96 2.05
N HIS A 112 8.07 15.11 2.82
CA HIS A 112 9.02 16.20 2.66
C HIS A 112 10.00 15.99 1.49
N LEU A 113 10.22 14.77 1.05
CA LEU A 113 11.20 14.46 -0.01
C LEU A 113 10.98 15.29 -1.29
N PRO A 114 9.75 15.41 -1.85
CA PRO A 114 9.52 16.26 -3.03
C PRO A 114 9.87 17.74 -2.80
N VAL A 115 9.56 18.25 -1.61
CA VAL A 115 9.85 19.64 -1.23
C VAL A 115 11.35 19.88 -1.15
N LEU A 116 12.09 18.94 -0.54
CA LEU A 116 13.56 19.01 -0.46
C LEU A 116 14.20 18.90 -1.86
N LEU A 117 13.75 17.96 -2.70
CA LEU A 117 14.29 17.79 -4.04
C LEU A 117 14.03 18.99 -4.94
N ALA A 118 12.86 19.63 -4.83
CA ALA A 118 12.52 20.82 -5.61
C ALA A 118 13.16 22.11 -5.07
N GLY A 119 13.31 22.24 -3.77
CA GLY A 119 13.78 23.47 -3.13
C GLY A 119 15.30 23.59 -3.02
N LYS A 120 16.02 22.48 -2.80
CA LYS A 120 17.48 22.51 -2.63
C LYS A 120 18.27 23.17 -3.76
N PRO A 121 17.92 23.04 -5.04
CA PRO A 121 18.59 23.78 -6.13
C PRO A 121 18.47 25.30 -5.99
N PHE A 122 17.46 25.78 -5.22
CA PHE A 122 17.21 27.19 -4.95
C PHE A 122 17.66 27.63 -3.55
N GLY A 123 18.40 26.76 -2.83
CA GLY A 123 18.87 27.05 -1.46
C GLY A 123 17.78 26.94 -0.38
N TRP A 124 16.58 26.44 -0.69
CA TRP A 124 15.45 26.36 0.24
C TRP A 124 15.02 24.91 0.52
N PRO A 125 14.66 24.57 1.73
CA PRO A 125 14.86 25.27 3.01
C PRO A 125 16.34 25.23 3.44
N GLU A 126 16.85 26.32 4.05
CA GLU A 126 18.28 26.48 4.35
C GLU A 126 18.77 25.48 5.40
N ASP A 127 18.04 25.31 6.50
CA ASP A 127 18.47 24.54 7.66
C ASP A 127 18.03 23.07 7.66
N VAL A 128 17.31 22.62 6.61
CA VAL A 128 16.80 21.24 6.51
C VAL A 128 17.68 20.41 5.60
N THR A 129 18.28 19.36 6.14
CA THR A 129 19.05 18.37 5.37
C THR A 129 18.32 17.05 5.28
N ILE A 130 18.66 16.21 4.31
CA ILE A 130 18.11 14.84 4.23
C ILE A 130 18.46 14.07 5.52
N ALA A 131 19.66 14.26 6.05
CA ALA A 131 20.11 13.58 7.26
C ALA A 131 19.30 13.99 8.50
N SER A 132 18.87 15.28 8.61
CA SER A 132 18.01 15.73 9.70
C SER A 132 16.58 15.19 9.60
N GLN A 133 16.09 14.90 8.39
CA GLN A 133 14.75 14.36 8.18
C GLN A 133 14.69 12.82 8.31
N VAL A 134 15.82 12.15 8.17
CA VAL A 134 15.91 10.69 8.21
C VAL A 134 17.01 10.26 9.20
N PRO A 135 16.87 10.57 10.49
CA PRO A 135 17.79 10.09 11.53
C PRO A 135 17.73 8.57 11.65
N TRP A 136 18.72 7.97 12.32
CA TRP A 136 18.83 6.51 12.45
C TRP A 136 17.54 5.80 12.89
N PRO A 137 16.77 6.28 13.88
CA PRO A 137 15.49 5.64 14.23
C PRO A 137 14.49 5.59 13.09
N VAL A 138 14.44 6.60 12.20
CA VAL A 138 13.59 6.63 11.02
C VAL A 138 14.10 5.64 9.96
N VAL A 139 15.42 5.56 9.73
CA VAL A 139 16.03 4.55 8.88
C VAL A 139 15.65 3.14 9.36
N ASN A 140 15.74 2.90 10.66
CA ASN A 140 15.34 1.62 11.25
C ASN A 140 13.87 1.29 11.00
N GLN A 141 12.97 2.27 11.04
CA GLN A 141 11.56 2.06 10.69
C GLN A 141 11.38 1.65 9.23
N PHE A 142 12.12 2.25 8.29
CA PHE A 142 12.13 1.80 6.89
C PHE A 142 12.68 0.38 6.74
N ILE A 143 13.68 0.00 7.53
CA ILE A 143 14.19 -1.38 7.56
C ILE A 143 13.10 -2.33 8.08
N CYS A 144 12.34 -1.97 9.11
CA CYS A 144 11.20 -2.76 9.59
C CYS A 144 10.10 -2.87 8.53
N ILE A 145 9.74 -1.76 7.86
CA ILE A 145 8.76 -1.74 6.77
C ILE A 145 9.19 -2.69 5.64
N LEU A 146 10.46 -2.67 5.25
CA LEU A 146 11.01 -3.61 4.26
C LEU A 146 10.84 -5.06 4.72
N GLY A 147 11.13 -5.37 5.98
CA GLY A 147 10.89 -6.69 6.57
C GLY A 147 9.43 -7.10 6.47
N GLY A 148 8.52 -6.19 6.83
CA GLY A 148 7.08 -6.40 6.71
C GLY A 148 6.65 -6.74 5.27
N ILE A 149 7.16 -6.02 4.28
CA ILE A 149 6.90 -6.29 2.86
C ILE A 149 7.42 -7.67 2.46
N LEU A 150 8.63 -8.04 2.87
CA LEU A 150 9.22 -9.35 2.56
C LEU A 150 8.39 -10.49 3.13
N PHE A 151 7.94 -10.39 4.40
CA PHE A 151 7.05 -11.38 5.01
C PHE A 151 5.68 -11.43 4.34
N ALA A 152 5.08 -10.31 3.95
CA ALA A 152 3.82 -10.29 3.21
C ALA A 152 3.94 -10.99 1.85
N VAL A 153 5.01 -10.73 1.11
CA VAL A 153 5.26 -11.40 -0.19
C VAL A 153 5.57 -12.88 -0.01
N ALA A 154 6.30 -13.26 1.05
CA ALA A 154 6.56 -14.67 1.40
C ALA A 154 5.25 -15.41 1.75
N ALA A 155 4.37 -14.80 2.55
CA ALA A 155 3.06 -15.34 2.88
C ALA A 155 2.18 -15.51 1.63
N LEU A 156 2.16 -14.52 0.74
CA LEU A 156 1.45 -14.61 -0.55
C LEU A 156 2.01 -15.71 -1.45
N ALA A 157 3.32 -15.86 -1.53
CA ALA A 157 3.96 -16.91 -2.31
C ALA A 157 3.60 -18.30 -1.76
N HIS A 158 3.65 -18.48 -0.45
CA HIS A 158 3.25 -19.73 0.21
C HIS A 158 1.76 -20.04 0.00
N ARG A 159 0.88 -19.04 0.16
CA ARG A 159 -0.56 -19.19 -0.09
C ARG A 159 -0.85 -19.67 -1.52
N ARG A 160 -0.19 -19.06 -2.53
CA ARG A 160 -0.37 -19.46 -3.94
C ARG A 160 -0.01 -20.93 -4.17
N THR A 161 1.11 -21.41 -3.60
CA THR A 161 1.50 -22.81 -3.70
C THR A 161 0.53 -23.74 -2.97
N ARG A 162 0.09 -23.36 -1.77
CA ARG A 162 -0.84 -24.13 -0.94
C ARG A 162 -2.23 -24.27 -1.57
N THR A 163 -2.72 -23.21 -2.23
CA THR A 163 -4.05 -23.17 -2.85
C THR A 163 -4.07 -23.62 -4.31
N GLY A 164 -2.93 -24.00 -4.88
CA GLY A 164 -2.82 -24.34 -6.30
C GLY A 164 -3.06 -23.15 -7.25
N ALA A 165 -3.00 -21.91 -6.72
CA ALA A 165 -3.17 -20.72 -7.53
C ALA A 165 -2.00 -20.53 -8.50
N CYS A 166 -2.24 -19.91 -9.65
CA CYS A 166 -1.22 -19.64 -10.64
C CYS A 166 -0.06 -18.86 -10.04
N ALA A 167 1.15 -19.39 -10.19
CA ALA A 167 2.34 -18.76 -9.65
C ALA A 167 2.65 -17.38 -10.24
N ALA A 168 2.22 -17.13 -11.49
CA ALA A 168 2.46 -15.88 -12.19
C ALA A 168 1.40 -14.82 -11.85
N CYS A 169 0.11 -15.12 -12.04
CA CYS A 169 -0.99 -14.15 -11.87
C CYS A 169 -1.73 -14.26 -10.53
N GLY A 170 -1.63 -15.39 -9.84
CA GLY A 170 -2.34 -15.65 -8.59
C GLY A 170 -3.81 -16.08 -8.78
N HIS A 171 -4.25 -16.34 -10.01
CA HIS A 171 -5.62 -16.79 -10.31
C HIS A 171 -5.88 -18.17 -9.68
N SER A 172 -7.03 -18.32 -9.01
CA SER A 172 -7.43 -19.54 -8.30
C SER A 172 -8.82 -20.08 -8.75
N GLY A 173 -9.32 -19.64 -9.90
CA GLY A 173 -10.61 -20.06 -10.44
C GLY A 173 -11.86 -19.49 -9.73
N ARG A 174 -11.68 -18.58 -8.76
CA ARG A 174 -12.79 -17.89 -8.09
C ARG A 174 -12.99 -16.51 -8.70
N ASP A 175 -14.11 -16.33 -9.38
CA ASP A 175 -14.50 -15.05 -9.96
C ASP A 175 -14.94 -14.07 -8.85
N HIS A 176 -14.16 -13.06 -8.63
CA HIS A 176 -14.55 -11.90 -7.84
C HIS A 176 -14.62 -10.72 -8.80
N ASP A 177 -15.74 -10.01 -8.83
CA ASP A 177 -15.84 -8.78 -9.60
C ASP A 177 -15.11 -7.63 -8.86
N PRO A 178 -13.89 -7.26 -9.27
CA PRO A 178 -13.11 -6.22 -8.60
C PRO A 178 -13.64 -4.81 -8.88
N ALA A 179 -14.60 -4.63 -9.80
CA ALA A 179 -15.07 -3.32 -10.21
C ALA A 179 -15.91 -2.65 -9.12
N ARG A 180 -16.85 -3.40 -8.52
CA ARG A 180 -17.79 -2.85 -7.53
C ARG A 180 -17.10 -2.48 -6.22
N TRP A 181 -16.42 -3.45 -5.58
CA TRP A 181 -15.74 -3.19 -4.30
C TRP A 181 -14.55 -2.24 -4.45
N GLY A 182 -13.86 -2.27 -5.61
CA GLY A 182 -12.80 -1.34 -5.94
C GLY A 182 -13.28 0.11 -6.06
N ALA A 183 -14.46 0.34 -6.66
CA ALA A 183 -15.03 1.69 -6.75
C ALA A 183 -15.40 2.26 -5.37
N VAL A 184 -16.05 1.45 -4.51
CA VAL A 184 -16.36 1.85 -3.13
C VAL A 184 -15.08 2.21 -2.36
N ALA A 185 -14.05 1.36 -2.46
CA ALA A 185 -12.77 1.60 -1.81
C ALA A 185 -12.10 2.89 -2.29
N VAL A 186 -12.16 3.21 -3.59
CA VAL A 186 -11.63 4.47 -4.15
C VAL A 186 -12.34 5.68 -3.55
N TRP A 187 -13.67 5.66 -3.44
CA TRP A 187 -14.40 6.81 -2.89
C TRP A 187 -14.14 7.02 -1.40
N ILE A 188 -14.03 5.94 -0.62
CA ILE A 188 -13.62 6.03 0.80
C ILE A 188 -12.19 6.59 0.88
N ALA A 189 -11.26 6.05 0.10
CA ALA A 189 -9.86 6.48 0.13
C ALA A 189 -9.66 7.92 -0.37
N ALA A 190 -10.50 8.41 -1.28
CA ALA A 190 -10.44 9.79 -1.75
C ALA A 190 -11.11 10.77 -0.77
N GLY A 191 -12.13 10.34 -0.02
CA GLY A 191 -12.90 11.20 0.87
C GLY A 191 -12.15 11.61 2.15
N VAL A 192 -11.37 10.70 2.73
CA VAL A 192 -10.68 10.98 4.01
C VAL A 192 -9.65 12.13 3.90
N PRO A 193 -8.76 12.18 2.86
CA PRO A 193 -7.87 13.32 2.71
C PRO A 193 -8.57 14.66 2.44
N VAL A 194 -9.74 14.62 1.79
CA VAL A 194 -10.56 15.83 1.60
C VAL A 194 -11.02 16.38 2.93
N LEU A 195 -11.52 15.53 3.83
CA LEU A 195 -11.92 15.92 5.18
C LEU A 195 -10.74 16.52 5.97
N TYR A 196 -9.56 15.89 5.90
CA TYR A 196 -8.35 16.42 6.51
C TYR A 196 -7.96 17.79 5.93
N ALA A 197 -7.94 17.93 4.61
CA ALA A 197 -7.60 19.18 3.93
C ALA A 197 -8.56 20.31 4.29
N THR A 198 -9.85 20.04 4.41
CA THR A 198 -10.86 21.02 4.78
C THR A 198 -10.55 21.69 6.11
N THR A 199 -10.17 20.91 7.14
CA THR A 199 -9.81 21.49 8.45
C THR A 199 -8.54 22.33 8.37
N ARG A 200 -7.52 21.89 7.63
CA ARG A 200 -6.25 22.62 7.48
C ARG A 200 -6.40 23.93 6.73
N TRP A 201 -7.18 23.96 5.67
CA TRP A 201 -7.49 25.16 4.93
C TRP A 201 -8.39 26.11 5.70
N ALA A 202 -9.35 25.61 6.49
CA ALA A 202 -10.16 26.45 7.37
C ALA A 202 -9.27 27.25 8.31
N TRP A 203 -8.29 26.64 8.96
CA TRP A 203 -7.38 27.34 9.87
C TRP A 203 -6.43 28.29 9.16
N ALA A 204 -5.89 27.94 8.00
CA ALA A 204 -5.06 28.84 7.21
C ALA A 204 -5.81 30.11 6.75
N LEU A 205 -7.14 30.00 6.56
CA LEU A 205 -8.02 31.11 6.22
C LEU A 205 -8.54 31.86 7.47
N GLY A 206 -8.08 31.51 8.66
CA GLY A 206 -8.49 32.16 9.93
C GLY A 206 -9.84 31.73 10.47
N VAL A 207 -10.46 30.66 9.91
CA VAL A 207 -11.74 30.14 10.39
C VAL A 207 -11.48 29.27 11.63
N PRO A 208 -12.01 29.63 12.82
CA PRO A 208 -11.73 28.95 14.08
C PRO A 208 -12.55 27.65 14.23
N PHE A 209 -12.30 26.70 13.32
CA PHE A 209 -13.00 25.43 13.31
C PHE A 209 -12.42 24.48 14.33
N GLY A 210 -13.14 24.24 15.42
CA GLY A 210 -12.69 23.38 16.53
C GLY A 210 -11.66 23.99 17.46
N PHE A 211 -11.19 25.20 17.18
CA PHE A 211 -10.39 26.07 18.07
C PHE A 211 -11.15 27.35 18.36
N SER A 212 -10.80 28.04 19.42
CA SER A 212 -11.20 29.44 19.57
C SER A 212 -10.34 30.36 18.68
N ALA A 213 -10.85 31.54 18.33
CA ALA A 213 -10.08 32.51 17.58
C ALA A 213 -8.82 33.01 18.33
N ALA A 214 -8.82 32.92 19.67
CA ALA A 214 -7.68 33.25 20.50
C ALA A 214 -6.59 32.19 20.39
N GLU A 215 -6.95 30.92 20.52
CA GLU A 215 -6.01 29.78 20.38
C GLU A 215 -5.37 29.75 18.98
N LEU A 216 -6.17 30.01 17.93
CA LEU A 216 -5.63 30.05 16.57
C LEU A 216 -4.54 31.11 16.40
N ARG A 217 -4.78 32.33 16.96
CA ARG A 217 -3.81 33.43 16.92
C ARG A 217 -2.59 33.15 17.79
N GLN A 218 -2.80 32.60 18.99
CA GLN A 218 -1.71 32.24 19.89
C GLN A 218 -0.76 31.24 19.22
N MET A 219 -1.30 30.18 18.62
CA MET A 219 -0.49 29.16 17.95
C MET A 219 0.27 29.71 16.74
N ASP A 220 -0.31 30.67 15.98
CA ASP A 220 0.39 31.33 14.89
C ASP A 220 1.49 32.26 15.39
N GLN A 221 1.34 32.85 16.57
CA GLN A 221 2.39 33.65 17.22
C GLN A 221 3.54 32.79 17.73
N GLU A 222 3.25 31.63 18.30
CA GLU A 222 4.24 30.69 18.81
C GLU A 222 5.00 29.99 17.67
N LEU A 223 4.31 29.68 16.57
CA LEU A 223 4.84 28.98 15.40
C LEU A 223 4.38 29.70 14.12
N PRO A 224 5.02 30.79 13.70
CA PRO A 224 4.59 31.57 12.55
C PRO A 224 4.48 30.74 11.29
N GLY A 225 3.31 30.80 10.64
CA GLY A 225 3.05 30.10 9.40
C GLY A 225 2.63 28.64 9.53
N ILE A 226 2.45 28.11 10.74
CA ILE A 226 2.07 26.69 10.98
C ILE A 226 0.79 26.31 10.22
N TRP A 227 -0.17 27.22 10.11
CA TRP A 227 -1.42 26.97 9.40
C TRP A 227 -1.24 26.81 7.89
N TRP A 228 -0.32 27.57 7.29
CA TRP A 228 0.01 27.44 5.87
C TRP A 228 0.77 26.14 5.57
N VAL A 229 1.64 25.72 6.48
CA VAL A 229 2.28 24.39 6.39
C VAL A 229 1.22 23.29 6.45
N GLY A 230 0.26 23.41 7.39
CA GLY A 230 -0.87 22.49 7.47
C GLY A 230 -1.71 22.45 6.19
N ALA A 231 -2.03 23.62 5.61
CA ALA A 231 -2.78 23.72 4.35
C ALA A 231 -2.00 23.10 3.17
N ALA A 232 -0.69 23.31 3.10
CA ALA A 232 0.15 22.69 2.08
C ALA A 232 0.13 21.16 2.19
N MET A 233 0.24 20.60 3.40
CA MET A 233 0.09 19.15 3.63
C MET A 233 -1.32 18.65 3.27
N GLY A 234 -2.37 19.40 3.62
CA GLY A 234 -3.74 19.10 3.19
C GLY A 234 -3.87 19.06 1.67
N SER A 235 -3.23 20.01 0.97
CA SER A 235 -3.23 20.07 -0.50
C SER A 235 -2.53 18.86 -1.13
N MET A 236 -1.43 18.37 -0.54
CA MET A 236 -0.81 17.11 -0.97
C MET A 236 -1.77 15.93 -0.83
N GLY A 237 -2.57 15.90 0.26
CA GLY A 237 -3.64 14.92 0.44
C GLY A 237 -4.71 15.01 -0.66
N LEU A 238 -5.12 16.23 -1.07
CA LEU A 238 -6.06 16.44 -2.18
C LEU A 238 -5.51 15.93 -3.53
N ILE A 239 -4.24 16.17 -3.82
CA ILE A 239 -3.56 15.61 -4.99
C ILE A 239 -3.63 14.08 -4.94
N GLY A 240 -3.33 13.49 -3.78
CA GLY A 240 -3.46 12.05 -3.55
C GLY A 240 -4.88 11.53 -3.79
N SER A 241 -5.91 12.29 -3.37
CA SER A 241 -7.33 11.96 -3.62
C SER A 241 -7.66 11.94 -5.10
N VAL A 242 -7.21 12.95 -5.86
CA VAL A 242 -7.37 13.00 -7.31
C VAL A 242 -6.70 11.79 -7.96
N LEU A 243 -5.45 11.49 -7.60
CA LEU A 243 -4.73 10.34 -8.13
C LEU A 243 -5.43 9.01 -7.78
N THR A 244 -6.02 8.91 -6.58
CA THR A 244 -6.80 7.75 -6.14
C THR A 244 -8.03 7.55 -7.01
N VAL A 245 -8.76 8.62 -7.36
CA VAL A 245 -9.89 8.55 -8.31
C VAL A 245 -9.44 8.07 -9.68
N GLY A 246 -8.20 8.36 -10.09
CA GLY A 246 -7.58 7.82 -11.30
C GLY A 246 -7.58 6.29 -11.37
N LEU A 247 -7.55 5.60 -10.23
CA LEU A 247 -7.60 4.14 -10.20
C LEU A 247 -8.89 3.55 -10.81
N ILE A 248 -9.97 4.32 -10.91
CA ILE A 248 -11.24 3.90 -11.55
C ILE A 248 -11.61 4.71 -12.79
N ARG A 249 -10.76 5.64 -13.21
CA ARG A 249 -11.01 6.50 -14.37
C ARG A 249 -10.06 6.18 -15.52
N PRO A 250 -10.48 6.42 -16.78
CA PRO A 250 -9.65 6.12 -17.97
C PRO A 250 -8.29 6.82 -17.98
N TRP A 251 -8.20 8.02 -17.42
CA TRP A 251 -6.93 8.77 -17.34
C TRP A 251 -5.89 8.16 -16.40
N GLY A 252 -6.29 7.30 -15.45
CA GLY A 252 -5.36 6.49 -14.66
C GLY A 252 -4.87 5.24 -15.38
N GLU A 253 -5.43 4.91 -16.55
CA GLU A 253 -5.00 3.77 -17.38
C GLU A 253 -4.11 4.17 -18.55
N ALA A 254 -4.27 5.40 -19.05
CA ALA A 254 -3.46 5.98 -20.11
C ALA A 254 -3.07 7.42 -19.75
N PHE A 255 -1.82 7.79 -20.03
CA PHE A 255 -1.35 9.14 -19.77
C PHE A 255 -2.18 10.18 -20.54
N PRO A 256 -2.61 11.27 -19.85
CA PRO A 256 -3.36 12.34 -20.47
C PRO A 256 -2.63 12.97 -21.66
N ARG A 257 -3.40 13.52 -22.59
CA ARG A 257 -2.87 14.12 -23.83
C ARG A 257 -2.01 15.37 -23.63
N TRP A 258 -2.11 16.01 -22.46
CA TRP A 258 -1.32 17.19 -22.12
C TRP A 258 0.11 16.86 -21.63
N ILE A 259 0.46 15.58 -21.42
CA ILE A 259 1.83 15.15 -21.09
C ILE A 259 2.58 14.83 -22.40
N PRO A 260 3.49 15.70 -22.88
CA PRO A 260 4.01 15.60 -24.26
C PRO A 260 4.72 14.28 -24.57
N VAL A 261 5.58 13.79 -23.66
CA VAL A 261 6.43 12.61 -23.86
C VAL A 261 5.68 11.28 -23.69
N LEU A 262 4.64 11.27 -22.83
CA LEU A 262 3.93 10.05 -22.43
C LEU A 262 2.51 9.98 -23.01
N ARG A 263 2.12 10.94 -23.80
CA ARG A 263 0.78 11.11 -24.39
C ARG A 263 0.20 9.79 -24.91
N GLY A 264 -0.91 9.34 -24.35
CA GLY A 264 -1.66 8.16 -24.80
C GLY A 264 -0.98 6.83 -24.53
N ARG A 265 0.23 6.79 -23.95
CA ARG A 265 0.87 5.55 -23.53
C ARG A 265 0.13 4.95 -22.33
N ARG A 266 0.08 3.63 -22.25
CA ARG A 266 -0.51 2.93 -21.10
C ARG A 266 0.32 3.17 -19.85
N VAL A 267 -0.35 3.55 -18.74
CA VAL A 267 0.30 3.69 -17.43
C VAL A 267 0.74 2.30 -16.96
N PRO A 268 2.02 2.09 -16.61
CA PRO A 268 2.48 0.85 -15.99
C PRO A 268 1.71 0.60 -14.68
N VAL A 269 1.20 -0.61 -14.48
CA VAL A 269 0.41 -0.96 -13.27
C VAL A 269 1.21 -0.71 -11.99
N ALA A 270 2.50 -1.00 -12.00
CA ALA A 270 3.37 -0.78 -10.85
C ALA A 270 3.48 0.71 -10.46
N LEU A 271 3.44 1.63 -11.44
CA LEU A 271 3.53 3.07 -11.20
C LEU A 271 2.33 3.60 -10.37
N ALA A 272 1.17 2.98 -10.49
CA ALA A 272 0.00 3.33 -9.70
C ALA A 272 -0.06 2.53 -8.39
N VAL A 273 0.21 1.22 -8.44
CA VAL A 273 0.02 0.31 -7.31
C VAL A 273 1.10 0.47 -6.24
N VAL A 274 2.37 0.62 -6.64
CA VAL A 274 3.47 0.68 -5.65
C VAL A 274 3.37 1.93 -4.77
N PRO A 275 3.22 3.16 -5.30
CA PRO A 275 3.03 4.35 -4.46
C PRO A 275 1.75 4.28 -3.63
N ALA A 276 0.63 3.79 -4.20
CA ALA A 276 -0.61 3.65 -3.45
C ALA A 276 -0.47 2.71 -2.26
N MET A 277 0.20 1.56 -2.41
CA MET A 277 0.46 0.63 -1.32
C MET A 277 1.43 1.21 -0.27
N ALA A 278 2.46 1.94 -0.70
CA ALA A 278 3.38 2.60 0.21
C ALA A 278 2.65 3.66 1.06
N VAL A 279 1.86 4.54 0.42
CA VAL A 279 1.03 5.53 1.14
C VAL A 279 0.03 4.84 2.06
N ALA A 280 -0.64 3.77 1.60
CA ALA A 280 -1.59 3.01 2.41
C ALA A 280 -0.95 2.48 3.71
N MET A 281 0.26 1.93 3.64
CA MET A 281 1.02 1.48 4.81
C MET A 281 1.36 2.64 5.75
N LEU A 282 1.94 3.71 5.21
CA LEU A 282 2.44 4.84 6.00
C LEU A 282 1.29 5.60 6.71
N VAL A 283 0.17 5.84 6.01
CA VAL A 283 -0.98 6.52 6.63
C VAL A 283 -1.69 5.65 7.65
N THR A 284 -1.75 4.32 7.42
CA THR A 284 -2.32 3.38 8.42
C THR A 284 -1.48 3.39 9.68
N SER A 285 -0.16 3.30 9.56
CA SER A 285 0.77 3.33 10.68
C SER A 285 0.65 4.64 11.47
N ALA A 286 0.71 5.79 10.80
CA ALA A 286 0.56 7.09 11.42
C ALA A 286 -0.82 7.25 12.12
N GLY A 287 -1.89 6.80 11.50
CA GLY A 287 -3.23 6.86 12.08
C GLY A 287 -3.40 6.00 13.31
N LEU A 288 -2.81 4.80 13.35
CA LEU A 288 -2.78 3.95 14.54
C LEU A 288 -1.97 4.59 15.67
N MET A 289 -0.88 5.28 15.35
CA MET A 289 -0.11 6.03 16.32
C MET A 289 -0.95 7.17 16.93
N PHE A 290 -1.66 7.97 16.12
CA PHE A 290 -2.54 9.03 16.62
C PHE A 290 -3.67 8.48 17.49
N ALA A 291 -4.28 7.35 17.10
CA ALA A 291 -5.31 6.70 17.93
C ALA A 291 -4.75 6.28 19.30
N ARG A 292 -3.53 5.74 19.32
CA ARG A 292 -2.87 5.36 20.57
C ARG A 292 -2.46 6.59 21.40
N ALA A 293 -1.92 7.65 20.78
CA ALA A 293 -1.57 8.88 21.46
C ALA A 293 -2.77 9.48 22.19
N LEU A 294 -3.93 9.50 21.52
CA LEU A 294 -5.17 9.98 22.12
C LEU A 294 -5.68 9.07 23.27
N TYR A 295 -5.48 7.74 23.14
CA TYR A 295 -5.83 6.81 24.23
C TYR A 295 -4.96 7.01 25.47
N VAL A 296 -3.64 7.25 25.28
CA VAL A 296 -2.69 7.47 26.40
C VAL A 296 -2.87 8.86 27.01
N ASN A 297 -3.13 9.87 26.20
CA ASN A 297 -3.32 11.25 26.65
C ASN A 297 -4.56 11.90 26.01
N PRO A 298 -5.75 11.68 26.58
CA PRO A 298 -7.00 12.25 26.05
C PRO A 298 -7.03 13.78 25.98
N SER A 299 -6.21 14.48 26.79
CA SER A 299 -6.13 15.94 26.78
C SER A 299 -5.52 16.53 25.50
N MET A 300 -4.79 15.73 24.70
CA MET A 300 -4.32 16.13 23.37
C MET A 300 -5.44 16.22 22.32
N GLY A 301 -6.67 15.85 22.69
CA GLY A 301 -7.80 15.65 21.80
C GLY A 301 -8.57 16.90 21.41
N ASN A 302 -7.96 17.81 20.63
CA ASN A 302 -8.80 18.69 19.81
C ASN A 302 -9.43 17.85 18.69
N TRP A 303 -10.75 17.71 18.71
CA TRP A 303 -11.48 16.86 17.77
C TRP A 303 -11.28 17.28 16.29
N ALA A 304 -11.13 18.58 16.01
CA ALA A 304 -10.92 19.06 14.64
C ALA A 304 -9.49 18.81 14.16
N ALA A 305 -8.51 18.81 15.08
CA ALA A 305 -7.12 18.51 14.78
C ALA A 305 -6.87 17.01 14.62
N MET A 306 -7.40 16.21 15.55
CA MET A 306 -7.14 14.77 15.64
C MET A 306 -8.16 13.90 14.91
N GLY A 307 -9.44 14.32 14.88
CA GLY A 307 -10.52 13.53 14.30
C GLY A 307 -10.26 13.03 12.87
N PRO A 308 -9.88 13.89 11.93
CA PRO A 308 -9.54 13.44 10.58
C PRO A 308 -8.38 12.42 10.54
N SER A 309 -7.41 12.55 11.45
CA SER A 309 -6.24 11.65 11.52
C SER A 309 -6.61 10.27 12.06
N LEU A 310 -7.66 10.15 12.87
CA LEU A 310 -8.19 8.86 13.33
C LEU A 310 -8.84 8.05 12.21
N LEU A 311 -9.20 8.68 11.09
CA LEU A 311 -9.72 8.01 9.90
C LEU A 311 -8.60 7.48 8.97
N TRP A 312 -7.33 7.79 9.25
CA TRP A 312 -6.23 7.37 8.40
C TRP A 312 -6.05 5.86 8.27
N PRO A 313 -6.31 5.01 9.28
CA PRO A 313 -6.32 3.56 9.10
C PRO A 313 -7.39 3.09 8.11
N VAL A 314 -8.57 3.73 8.14
CA VAL A 314 -9.65 3.46 7.17
C VAL A 314 -9.24 3.91 5.77
N TRP A 315 -8.62 5.09 5.64
CA TRP A 315 -8.06 5.57 4.38
C TRP A 315 -7.03 4.60 3.81
N GLY A 316 -6.04 4.20 4.62
CA GLY A 316 -4.98 3.29 4.19
C GLY A 316 -5.51 1.92 3.77
N ALA A 317 -6.41 1.32 4.54
CA ALA A 317 -7.07 0.06 4.20
C ALA A 317 -7.85 0.18 2.87
N ALA A 318 -8.65 1.23 2.72
CA ALA A 318 -9.42 1.47 1.49
C ALA A 318 -8.50 1.70 0.28
N LEU A 319 -7.40 2.46 0.45
CA LEU A 319 -6.43 2.70 -0.62
C LEU A 319 -5.71 1.41 -1.05
N ALA A 320 -5.32 0.55 -0.10
CA ALA A 320 -4.74 -0.76 -0.40
C ALA A 320 -5.72 -1.64 -1.19
N VAL A 321 -7.00 -1.69 -0.77
CA VAL A 321 -8.06 -2.40 -1.46
C VAL A 321 -8.26 -1.85 -2.87
N ALA A 322 -8.31 -0.53 -3.04
CA ALA A 322 -8.43 0.13 -4.35
C ALA A 322 -7.25 -0.20 -5.29
N ALA A 323 -6.01 -0.19 -4.76
CA ALA A 323 -4.82 -0.55 -5.52
C ALA A 323 -4.82 -2.02 -5.97
N VAL A 324 -5.27 -2.93 -5.11
CA VAL A 324 -5.45 -4.35 -5.47
C VAL A 324 -6.52 -4.51 -6.54
N ALA A 325 -7.67 -3.82 -6.42
CA ALA A 325 -8.74 -3.85 -7.41
C ALA A 325 -8.26 -3.33 -8.77
N TYR A 326 -7.53 -2.22 -8.78
CA TYR A 326 -6.91 -1.67 -10.00
C TYR A 326 -5.96 -2.68 -10.65
N ARG A 327 -5.08 -3.30 -9.86
CA ARG A 327 -4.17 -4.34 -10.37
C ARG A 327 -4.93 -5.51 -11.00
N LEU A 328 -5.97 -6.02 -10.34
CA LEU A 328 -6.77 -7.15 -10.84
C LEU A 328 -7.48 -6.80 -12.15
N ARG A 329 -8.07 -5.61 -12.27
CA ARG A 329 -8.71 -5.14 -13.51
C ARG A 329 -7.74 -4.95 -14.67
N ARG A 330 -6.48 -4.60 -14.37
CA ARG A 330 -5.42 -4.32 -15.36
C ARG A 330 -4.58 -5.54 -15.72
N GLN A 331 -4.87 -6.70 -15.14
CA GLN A 331 -4.17 -7.94 -15.51
C GLN A 331 -4.49 -8.33 -16.95
N THR A 332 -3.45 -8.48 -17.77
CA THR A 332 -3.55 -9.11 -19.09
C THR A 332 -3.74 -10.62 -18.95
N PRO A 333 -4.28 -11.32 -19.99
CA PRO A 333 -4.33 -12.77 -19.99
C PRO A 333 -2.97 -13.36 -19.62
N CYS A 334 -2.97 -14.27 -18.66
CA CYS A 334 -1.73 -14.85 -18.17
C CYS A 334 -1.20 -15.88 -19.19
N ALA A 335 0.05 -15.68 -19.64
CA ALA A 335 0.70 -16.59 -20.58
C ALA A 335 0.84 -18.04 -20.06
N ARG A 336 0.74 -18.25 -18.73
CA ARG A 336 0.86 -19.59 -18.12
C ARG A 336 -0.46 -20.33 -17.95
N CYS A 337 -1.56 -19.64 -17.62
CA CYS A 337 -2.86 -20.27 -17.39
C CYS A 337 -3.93 -19.88 -18.41
N GLY A 338 -3.63 -18.97 -19.34
CA GLY A 338 -4.57 -18.51 -20.37
C GLY A 338 -5.74 -17.66 -19.83
N ASP A 339 -5.88 -17.55 -18.52
CA ASP A 339 -6.98 -16.87 -17.87
C ASP A 339 -6.74 -15.38 -17.69
N SER A 340 -7.77 -14.57 -17.99
CA SER A 340 -7.83 -13.15 -17.63
C SER A 340 -9.03 -12.91 -16.72
N GLN A 341 -8.84 -12.27 -15.59
CA GLN A 341 -9.95 -11.85 -14.72
C GLN A 341 -10.81 -10.72 -15.33
N SER A 342 -10.37 -10.15 -16.46
CA SER A 342 -11.07 -9.07 -17.19
C SER A 342 -12.10 -9.58 -18.21
N GLY A 343 -12.36 -10.88 -18.27
CA GLY A 343 -13.12 -11.52 -19.36
C GLY A 343 -14.64 -11.53 -19.25
N ARG A 344 -15.29 -10.48 -18.70
CA ARG A 344 -16.74 -10.31 -18.85
C ARG A 344 -17.09 -8.86 -19.20
N GLY A 345 -16.84 -8.49 -20.44
CA GLY A 345 -17.24 -7.16 -20.93
C GLY A 345 -17.12 -6.94 -22.43
N THR A 346 -16.45 -7.81 -23.14
CA THR A 346 -16.44 -7.79 -24.61
C THR A 346 -17.02 -9.11 -25.10
N ALA A 347 -18.25 -9.07 -25.58
CA ALA A 347 -18.79 -10.13 -26.41
C ALA A 347 -17.77 -10.45 -27.51
N PRO A 348 -17.49 -11.72 -27.81
CA PRO A 348 -16.62 -12.05 -28.92
C PRO A 348 -17.26 -11.43 -30.17
N HIS A 349 -16.57 -10.50 -30.82
CA HIS A 349 -16.87 -10.17 -32.19
C HIS A 349 -16.69 -11.45 -32.98
N LEU A 350 -17.81 -12.13 -33.30
CA LEU A 350 -17.86 -13.14 -34.32
C LEU A 350 -17.25 -12.50 -35.57
N PRO A 351 -16.26 -13.11 -36.19
CA PRO A 351 -15.81 -12.65 -37.49
C PRO A 351 -16.98 -12.81 -38.42
N LEU A 352 -17.45 -11.68 -38.97
CA LEU A 352 -18.36 -11.69 -40.11
C LEU A 352 -17.67 -12.51 -41.20
N SER A 353 -18.17 -13.69 -41.44
CA SER A 353 -17.78 -14.51 -42.57
C SER A 353 -18.04 -13.71 -43.83
N SER A 354 -16.94 -13.22 -44.43
CA SER A 354 -16.95 -12.67 -45.79
C SER A 354 -17.59 -13.69 -46.71
N GLY A 355 -18.77 -13.34 -47.24
CA GLY A 355 -19.54 -14.17 -48.15
C GLY A 355 -18.71 -14.59 -49.38
N ALA A 356 -18.42 -15.84 -49.48
CA ALA A 356 -18.05 -16.47 -50.76
C ALA A 356 -19.31 -16.58 -51.59
N ARG A 357 -19.40 -15.78 -52.67
CA ARG A 357 -20.33 -15.96 -53.77
C ARG A 357 -20.03 -17.35 -54.41
N ALA A 358 -20.90 -18.32 -54.22
CA ALA A 358 -20.93 -19.52 -55.05
C ALA A 358 -21.79 -19.21 -56.28
N ALA A 359 -21.14 -19.29 -57.44
CA ALA A 359 -21.75 -19.18 -58.74
C ALA A 359 -22.70 -20.34 -59.02
N SER A 360 -23.86 -19.98 -59.58
CA SER A 360 -24.85 -20.83 -60.15
C SER A 360 -24.29 -21.66 -61.33
N HIS A 361 -24.45 -22.96 -61.31
CA HIS A 361 -24.57 -23.78 -62.50
C HIS A 361 -25.66 -24.83 -62.29
N ASN A 362 -26.75 -24.65 -63.04
CA ASN A 362 -27.73 -25.68 -63.39
C ASN A 362 -27.32 -26.25 -64.76
N PRO A 363 -27.45 -27.57 -65.04
CA PRO A 363 -28.47 -27.98 -65.96
C PRO A 363 -29.14 -29.32 -65.65
N ALA A 364 -30.43 -29.28 -65.76
CA ALA A 364 -31.36 -30.08 -66.53
C ALA A 364 -31.18 -31.63 -66.75
N SER A 365 -32.29 -32.24 -66.49
CA SER A 365 -32.86 -33.43 -67.19
C SER A 365 -32.30 -34.83 -66.91
N ALA A 366 -33.09 -35.71 -66.33
CA ALA A 366 -33.91 -36.73 -67.06
C ALA A 366 -34.45 -37.79 -66.08
N HIS A 367 -35.76 -37.98 -66.13
CA HIS A 367 -36.54 -39.19 -65.75
C HIS A 367 -36.21 -40.39 -66.65
N PRO A 368 -36.75 -41.60 -66.41
CA PRO A 368 -37.50 -42.26 -65.32
C PRO A 368 -37.17 -43.78 -65.15
N GLY A 369 -37.80 -44.41 -64.18
CA GLY A 369 -38.09 -45.83 -64.43
C GLY A 369 -38.08 -46.78 -63.20
N HIS A 370 -39.31 -47.20 -62.82
CA HIS A 370 -39.75 -48.57 -62.40
C HIS A 370 -38.94 -49.31 -61.30
N ALA A 371 -39.50 -49.93 -60.43
CA ALA A 371 -40.74 -50.63 -60.08
C ALA A 371 -40.44 -51.64 -58.96
N ARG A 372 -41.37 -51.74 -58.00
CA ARG A 372 -41.88 -53.00 -57.37
C ARG A 372 -40.85 -53.92 -56.65
N HIS A 373 -41.03 -54.34 -55.49
CA HIS A 373 -42.01 -55.28 -54.88
C HIS A 373 -41.51 -55.64 -53.45
N ARG A 374 -42.52 -55.75 -52.63
CA ARG A 374 -42.63 -56.51 -51.38
C ARG A 374 -42.14 -57.95 -51.46
N PRO A 375 -42.13 -58.71 -50.35
CA PRO A 375 -42.89 -58.58 -49.13
C PRO A 375 -42.12 -58.22 -47.90
#